data_95bb47b669a2dabf5a26173104f3ca79
#
_entry.id   95bb47b669a2dabf5a26173104f3ca79
#
_cell.length_a   1.000
_cell.length_b   1.000
_cell.length_c   1.000
_cell.angle_alpha   90.00
_cell.angle_beta   90.00
_cell.angle_gamma   90.00
#
_symmetry.space_group_name_H-M   'P 1'
#
loop_
_entity.id
_entity.type
_entity.pdbx_description
1 polymer ?
#
loop_
_entity_poly.entity_id
_entity_poly.type
_entity_poly.pdbx_seq_one_letter_code
_entity_poly.pdbx_strand_id
1 'polypeptide(L)'
;EFDYCSVHSSWALRKAGYQSIMINNNPETVSTDFDISDSLYFEPLTVDDVMEIIDKEQPAGVIAQFGGQTAINLAGPLAKRGVKILGTSVDSIDMAEDRERFDELLAKLGIPRPVGALVTSDEEAQEAAKNLKYPLIVRPSYVLGGRAMEIVYNDKELDVYMKEAVVASKEHPVLIDRYMVGMEVEVDAISDGTDVCIPGIMEQIERAGVHSGDSMAVYPAQHLSQEIIDQIVDYTRRIAIGLNVKGVLNIQYIVADGELNVIEVNPRSSRTVPFISKVTG
;
A
#
# COMPACT_ATOMS: atom_id res chain seq x y z
N GLU A 1 -6.92 12.91 -3.81
CA GLU A 1 -5.61 12.66 -3.19
C GLU A 1 -4.65 12.02 -4.18
N PHE A 2 -4.93 10.81 -4.70
CA PHE A 2 -4.11 10.18 -5.74
C PHE A 2 -4.02 11.02 -7.01
N ASP A 3 -5.06 11.75 -7.31
CA ASP A 3 -5.16 12.63 -8.45
C ASP A 3 -4.06 13.69 -8.51
N TYR A 4 -3.63 14.19 -7.35
CA TYR A 4 -2.48 15.08 -7.25
C TYR A 4 -1.21 14.48 -7.89
N CYS A 5 -0.93 13.22 -7.60
CA CYS A 5 0.23 12.52 -8.18
C CYS A 5 0.06 12.33 -9.69
N SER A 6 -1.14 12.05 -10.16
CA SER A 6 -1.46 11.91 -11.60
C SER A 6 -1.23 13.22 -12.36
N VAL A 7 -1.67 14.35 -11.82
CA VAL A 7 -1.45 15.69 -12.40
C VAL A 7 0.05 15.99 -12.50
N HIS A 8 0.78 15.85 -11.39
CA HIS A 8 2.22 16.12 -11.37
C HIS A 8 3.01 15.16 -12.27
N SER A 9 2.58 13.91 -12.40
CA SER A 9 3.15 12.94 -13.33
C SER A 9 2.96 13.40 -14.79
N SER A 10 1.76 13.84 -15.16
CA SER A 10 1.46 14.35 -16.49
C SER A 10 2.35 15.55 -16.83
N TRP A 11 2.46 16.52 -15.93
CA TRP A 11 3.31 17.69 -16.11
C TRP A 11 4.80 17.32 -16.23
N ALA A 12 5.28 16.36 -15.44
CA ALA A 12 6.66 15.89 -15.50
C ALA A 12 6.95 15.20 -16.84
N LEU A 13 6.05 14.37 -17.35
CA LEU A 13 6.15 13.72 -18.65
C LEU A 13 6.21 14.74 -19.77
N ARG A 14 5.32 15.73 -19.79
CA ARG A 14 5.29 16.80 -20.78
C ARG A 14 6.58 17.62 -20.76
N LYS A 15 7.07 17.95 -19.55
CA LYS A 15 8.36 18.65 -19.39
C LYS A 15 9.54 17.83 -19.91
N ALA A 16 9.46 16.51 -19.83
CA ALA A 16 10.47 15.59 -20.37
C ALA A 16 10.31 15.31 -21.88
N GLY A 17 9.33 15.92 -22.55
CA GLY A 17 9.10 15.80 -24.00
C GLY A 17 8.22 14.60 -24.39
N TYR A 18 7.54 13.98 -23.44
CA TYR A 18 6.58 12.93 -23.71
C TYR A 18 5.17 13.51 -23.84
N GLN A 19 4.34 12.86 -24.64
CA GLN A 19 2.90 13.08 -24.63
C GLN A 19 2.27 12.26 -23.51
N SER A 20 1.39 12.90 -22.74
CA SER A 20 0.67 12.27 -21.65
C SER A 20 -0.78 11.99 -22.04
N ILE A 21 -1.22 10.76 -21.76
CA ILE A 21 -2.59 10.31 -21.97
C ILE A 21 -3.18 9.99 -20.61
N MET A 22 -4.29 10.62 -20.28
CA MET A 22 -5.02 10.39 -19.03
C MET A 22 -6.27 9.56 -19.30
N ILE A 23 -6.46 8.51 -18.49
CA ILE A 23 -7.70 7.72 -18.50
C ILE A 23 -8.28 7.80 -17.08
N ASN A 24 -9.49 8.29 -16.96
CA ASN A 24 -10.22 8.39 -15.70
C ASN A 24 -11.73 8.36 -15.96
N ASN A 25 -12.47 7.70 -15.08
CA ASN A 25 -13.93 7.64 -15.16
C ASN A 25 -14.63 8.72 -14.32
N ASN A 26 -13.88 9.55 -13.59
CA ASN A 26 -14.43 10.63 -12.78
C ASN A 26 -14.22 11.99 -13.49
N PRO A 27 -15.29 12.64 -13.99
CA PRO A 27 -15.16 13.91 -14.67
C PRO A 27 -14.97 15.12 -13.73
N GLU A 28 -15.05 14.92 -12.41
CA GLU A 28 -15.00 16.00 -11.42
C GLU A 28 -13.68 16.05 -10.65
N THR A 29 -12.62 15.48 -11.22
CA THR A 29 -11.30 15.47 -10.57
C THR A 29 -10.27 16.26 -11.38
N VAL A 30 -9.25 16.82 -10.72
CA VAL A 30 -8.29 17.76 -11.32
C VAL A 30 -7.49 17.12 -12.48
N SER A 31 -7.20 15.81 -12.43
CA SER A 31 -6.48 15.13 -13.53
C SER A 31 -7.28 15.08 -14.83
N THR A 32 -8.58 15.31 -14.78
CA THR A 32 -9.48 15.36 -15.95
C THR A 32 -9.74 16.78 -16.44
N ASP A 33 -9.05 17.79 -15.91
CA ASP A 33 -9.08 19.13 -16.49
C ASP A 33 -8.39 19.13 -17.87
N PHE A 34 -8.94 19.87 -18.82
CA PHE A 34 -8.57 19.83 -20.23
C PHE A 34 -7.11 20.22 -20.52
N ASP A 35 -6.45 20.90 -19.60
CA ASP A 35 -5.06 21.40 -19.76
C ASP A 35 -4.00 20.54 -19.06
N ILE A 36 -4.41 19.47 -18.37
CA ILE A 36 -3.52 18.61 -17.59
C ILE A 36 -2.76 17.62 -18.47
N SER A 37 -3.44 16.98 -19.42
CA SER A 37 -2.84 15.98 -20.29
C SER A 37 -2.98 16.35 -21.77
N ASP A 38 -2.22 15.70 -22.64
CA ASP A 38 -2.33 15.94 -24.08
C ASP A 38 -3.55 15.22 -24.69
N SER A 39 -3.95 14.09 -24.10
CA SER A 39 -5.17 13.36 -24.45
C SER A 39 -5.88 12.89 -23.18
N LEU A 40 -7.20 13.01 -23.16
CA LEU A 40 -8.04 12.63 -22.04
C LEU A 40 -9.16 11.69 -22.51
N TYR A 41 -9.30 10.56 -21.80
CA TYR A 41 -10.34 9.57 -22.02
C TYR A 41 -11.19 9.37 -20.78
N PHE A 42 -12.51 9.56 -20.92
CA PHE A 42 -13.48 9.25 -19.86
C PHE A 42 -14.06 7.86 -20.12
N GLU A 43 -13.34 6.84 -19.64
CA GLU A 43 -13.73 5.45 -19.84
C GLU A 43 -13.65 4.68 -18.51
N PRO A 44 -14.41 3.59 -18.37
CA PRO A 44 -14.27 2.71 -17.22
C PRO A 44 -12.83 2.20 -17.11
N LEU A 45 -12.35 2.08 -15.86
CA LEU A 45 -11.02 1.52 -15.58
C LEU A 45 -11.08 -0.01 -15.58
N THR A 46 -11.57 -0.60 -16.68
CA THR A 46 -11.51 -2.04 -16.94
C THR A 46 -10.36 -2.37 -17.88
N VAL A 47 -9.93 -3.63 -17.88
CA VAL A 47 -8.82 -4.05 -18.74
C VAL A 47 -9.17 -3.89 -20.23
N ASP A 48 -10.41 -4.18 -20.59
CA ASP A 48 -10.84 -4.15 -21.99
C ASP A 48 -10.94 -2.71 -22.51
N ASP A 49 -11.57 -1.80 -21.76
CA ASP A 49 -11.68 -0.39 -22.15
C ASP A 49 -10.30 0.27 -22.24
N VAL A 50 -9.40 -0.03 -21.29
CA VAL A 50 -8.03 0.49 -21.30
C VAL A 50 -7.23 -0.06 -22.49
N MET A 51 -7.42 -1.33 -22.86
CA MET A 51 -6.76 -1.93 -24.03
C MET A 51 -7.20 -1.28 -25.34
N GLU A 52 -8.47 -0.92 -25.50
CA GLU A 52 -8.95 -0.21 -26.71
C GLU A 52 -8.26 1.14 -26.88
N ILE A 53 -8.03 1.86 -25.78
CA ILE A 53 -7.28 3.11 -25.80
C ILE A 53 -5.81 2.86 -26.13
N ILE A 54 -5.19 1.84 -25.55
CA ILE A 54 -3.79 1.47 -25.82
C ILE A 54 -3.63 1.10 -27.30
N ASP A 55 -4.53 0.32 -27.84
CA ASP A 55 -4.51 -0.09 -29.25
C ASP A 55 -4.69 1.10 -30.20
N LYS A 56 -5.45 2.10 -29.81
CA LYS A 56 -5.62 3.34 -30.57
C LYS A 56 -4.41 4.26 -30.50
N GLU A 57 -3.90 4.52 -29.30
CA GLU A 57 -2.90 5.53 -29.03
C GLU A 57 -1.45 4.99 -29.14
N GLN A 58 -1.26 3.67 -29.05
CA GLN A 58 0.05 3.00 -29.10
C GLN A 58 1.09 3.65 -28.19
N PRO A 59 0.81 3.83 -26.88
CA PRO A 59 1.71 4.50 -25.97
C PRO A 59 2.99 3.69 -25.72
N ALA A 60 4.07 4.37 -25.29
CA ALA A 60 5.33 3.71 -24.91
C ALA A 60 5.18 2.80 -23.68
N GLY A 61 4.14 2.98 -22.90
CA GLY A 61 3.78 2.17 -21.73
C GLY A 61 2.74 2.85 -20.84
N VAL A 62 2.37 2.18 -19.76
CA VAL A 62 1.35 2.61 -18.80
C VAL A 62 1.96 2.81 -17.42
N ILE A 63 1.63 3.92 -16.77
CA ILE A 63 1.95 4.20 -15.38
C ILE A 63 0.70 3.93 -14.54
N ALA A 64 0.75 2.92 -13.66
CA ALA A 64 -0.37 2.55 -12.80
C ALA A 64 -0.23 3.06 -11.35
N GLN A 65 0.96 3.47 -10.93
CA GLN A 65 1.28 3.76 -9.53
C GLN A 65 0.57 5.00 -8.95
N PHE A 66 0.05 5.89 -9.78
CA PHE A 66 -0.53 7.17 -9.32
C PHE A 66 -2.05 7.17 -9.23
N GLY A 67 -2.72 6.12 -9.70
CA GLY A 67 -4.18 6.01 -9.71
C GLY A 67 -4.79 5.21 -8.54
N GLY A 68 -4.03 5.01 -7.47
CA GLY A 68 -4.46 4.21 -6.31
C GLY A 68 -4.62 2.72 -6.65
N GLN A 69 -5.36 1.99 -5.80
CA GLN A 69 -5.50 0.54 -5.93
C GLN A 69 -6.20 0.11 -7.23
N THR A 70 -7.17 0.90 -7.70
CA THR A 70 -7.88 0.59 -8.95
C THR A 70 -6.92 0.52 -10.15
N ALA A 71 -6.00 1.48 -10.26
CA ALA A 71 -5.02 1.48 -11.34
C ALA A 71 -3.95 0.38 -11.15
N ILE A 72 -3.50 0.14 -9.92
CA ILE A 72 -2.55 -0.95 -9.60
C ILE A 72 -3.13 -2.31 -10.02
N ASN A 73 -4.40 -2.56 -9.75
CA ASN A 73 -5.07 -3.81 -10.11
C ASN A 73 -5.12 -4.07 -11.63
N LEU A 74 -4.97 -3.03 -12.45
CA LEU A 74 -4.87 -3.17 -13.91
C LEU A 74 -3.47 -3.59 -14.37
N ALA A 75 -2.43 -3.33 -13.60
CA ALA A 75 -1.04 -3.53 -14.03
C ALA A 75 -0.75 -4.97 -14.46
N GLY A 76 -1.10 -5.95 -13.62
CA GLY A 76 -0.91 -7.38 -13.92
C GLY A 76 -1.67 -7.86 -15.16
N PRO A 77 -3.00 -7.66 -15.24
CA PRO A 77 -3.79 -8.01 -16.42
C PRO A 77 -3.32 -7.35 -17.72
N LEU A 78 -2.94 -6.06 -17.68
CA LEU A 78 -2.40 -5.36 -18.86
C LEU A 78 -1.04 -5.94 -19.27
N ALA A 79 -0.15 -6.21 -18.32
CA ALA A 79 1.15 -6.83 -18.62
C ALA A 79 0.99 -8.21 -19.26
N LYS A 80 0.02 -9.02 -18.83
CA LYS A 80 -0.32 -10.32 -19.45
C LYS A 80 -0.78 -10.19 -20.92
N ARG A 81 -1.30 -9.02 -21.31
CA ARG A 81 -1.68 -8.68 -22.69
C ARG A 81 -0.54 -8.02 -23.47
N GLY A 82 0.68 -7.99 -22.92
CA GLY A 82 1.87 -7.44 -23.58
C GLY A 82 2.08 -5.95 -23.40
N VAL A 83 1.31 -5.29 -22.55
CA VAL A 83 1.46 -3.86 -22.26
C VAL A 83 2.66 -3.65 -21.33
N LYS A 84 3.52 -2.70 -21.68
CA LYS A 84 4.65 -2.32 -20.84
C LYS A 84 4.18 -1.46 -19.66
N ILE A 85 4.39 -1.95 -18.45
CA ILE A 85 4.18 -1.16 -17.23
C ILE A 85 5.46 -0.38 -16.92
N LEU A 86 5.32 0.93 -16.76
CA LEU A 86 6.40 1.86 -16.43
C LEU A 86 6.45 2.11 -14.93
N GLY A 87 7.65 2.29 -14.40
CA GLY A 87 7.89 2.45 -12.96
C GLY A 87 8.20 1.11 -12.28
N THR A 88 7.60 0.85 -11.14
CA THR A 88 7.75 -0.42 -10.40
C THR A 88 7.15 -1.58 -11.21
N SER A 89 7.88 -2.68 -11.30
CA SER A 89 7.44 -3.85 -12.08
C SER A 89 6.22 -4.53 -11.43
N VAL A 90 5.42 -5.23 -12.24
CA VAL A 90 4.30 -6.03 -11.73
C VAL A 90 4.76 -7.07 -10.71
N ASP A 91 5.88 -7.73 -10.95
CA ASP A 91 6.44 -8.70 -9.99
C ASP A 91 6.81 -8.07 -8.64
N SER A 92 7.33 -6.84 -8.65
CA SER A 92 7.63 -6.09 -7.43
C SER A 92 6.36 -5.63 -6.69
N ILE A 93 5.32 -5.27 -7.45
CA ILE A 93 4.00 -4.94 -6.88
C ILE A 93 3.40 -6.20 -6.23
N ASP A 94 3.36 -7.32 -6.96
CA ASP A 94 2.86 -8.60 -6.46
C ASP A 94 3.66 -9.07 -5.23
N MET A 95 4.98 -8.88 -5.21
CA MET A 95 5.83 -9.22 -4.06
C MET A 95 5.47 -8.40 -2.80
N ALA A 96 5.09 -7.15 -2.96
CA ALA A 96 4.68 -6.31 -1.84
C ALA A 96 3.26 -6.65 -1.33
N GLU A 97 2.37 -7.11 -2.22
CA GLU A 97 0.98 -7.46 -1.89
C GLU A 97 0.82 -8.91 -1.43
N ASP A 98 1.68 -9.82 -1.90
CA ASP A 98 1.69 -11.21 -1.48
C ASP A 98 2.38 -11.37 -0.12
N ARG A 99 1.62 -11.83 0.86
CA ARG A 99 2.09 -11.94 2.25
C ARG A 99 3.32 -12.83 2.40
N GLU A 100 3.32 -13.99 1.76
CA GLU A 100 4.42 -14.97 1.91
C GLU A 100 5.71 -14.41 1.30
N ARG A 101 5.62 -13.88 0.08
CA ARG A 101 6.75 -13.28 -0.62
C ARG A 101 7.29 -12.06 0.13
N PHE A 102 6.39 -11.25 0.70
CA PHE A 102 6.80 -10.09 1.46
C PHE A 102 7.44 -10.47 2.80
N ASP A 103 6.90 -11.49 3.50
CA ASP A 103 7.49 -12.05 4.72
C ASP A 103 8.91 -12.60 4.46
N GLU A 104 9.10 -13.34 3.38
CA GLU A 104 10.42 -13.83 2.96
C GLU A 104 11.40 -12.69 2.69
N LEU A 105 10.95 -11.63 2.02
CA LEU A 105 11.77 -10.45 1.76
C LEU A 105 12.18 -9.77 3.07
N LEU A 106 11.24 -9.49 3.97
CA LEU A 106 11.53 -8.84 5.25
C LEU A 106 12.46 -9.70 6.13
N ALA A 107 12.25 -11.02 6.15
CA ALA A 107 13.14 -11.95 6.86
C ALA A 107 14.56 -11.92 6.29
N LYS A 108 14.72 -11.92 4.97
CA LYS A 108 16.01 -11.79 4.28
C LYS A 108 16.69 -10.46 4.56
N LEU A 109 15.91 -9.40 4.69
CA LEU A 109 16.39 -8.08 5.06
C LEU A 109 16.62 -7.93 6.56
N GLY A 110 16.21 -8.88 7.41
CA GLY A 110 16.27 -8.78 8.87
C GLY A 110 15.42 -7.63 9.42
N ILE A 111 14.27 -7.37 8.80
CA ILE A 111 13.34 -6.30 9.19
C ILE A 111 12.14 -6.96 9.88
N PRO A 112 11.82 -6.55 11.12
CA PRO A 112 10.72 -7.14 11.88
C PRO A 112 9.35 -6.68 11.38
N ARG A 113 8.38 -7.58 11.51
CA ARG A 113 6.96 -7.29 11.32
C ARG A 113 6.12 -8.02 12.38
N PRO A 114 4.88 -7.59 12.64
CA PRO A 114 3.99 -8.33 13.53
C PRO A 114 3.85 -9.78 13.10
N VAL A 115 4.00 -10.69 14.04
CA VAL A 115 3.85 -12.13 13.77
C VAL A 115 2.37 -12.43 13.55
N GLY A 116 2.09 -13.23 12.52
CA GLY A 116 0.72 -13.61 12.19
C GLY A 116 0.65 -14.95 11.49
N ALA A 117 -0.57 -15.44 11.27
CA ALA A 117 -0.87 -16.70 10.62
C ALA A 117 -2.03 -16.55 9.64
N LEU A 118 -1.98 -17.33 8.55
CA LEU A 118 -3.11 -17.57 7.67
C LEU A 118 -3.78 -18.86 8.12
N VAL A 119 -5.08 -18.83 8.37
CA VAL A 119 -5.84 -19.97 8.85
C VAL A 119 -7.07 -20.21 7.97
N THR A 120 -7.43 -21.46 7.81
CA THR A 120 -8.58 -21.89 7.00
C THR A 120 -9.62 -22.66 7.82
N SER A 121 -9.31 -22.96 9.09
CA SER A 121 -10.20 -23.66 10.00
C SER A 121 -10.16 -23.09 11.42
N ASP A 122 -11.18 -23.44 12.22
CA ASP A 122 -11.26 -23.06 13.63
C ASP A 122 -10.12 -23.67 14.44
N GLU A 123 -9.70 -24.91 14.13
CA GLU A 123 -8.60 -25.59 14.80
C GLU A 123 -7.27 -24.89 14.56
N GLU A 124 -7.00 -24.49 13.30
CA GLU A 124 -5.81 -23.72 12.94
C GLU A 124 -5.81 -22.35 13.63
N ALA A 125 -6.98 -21.71 13.73
CA ALA A 125 -7.13 -20.43 14.42
C ALA A 125 -6.79 -20.53 15.90
N GLN A 126 -7.28 -21.57 16.59
CA GLN A 126 -6.98 -21.81 17.99
C GLN A 126 -5.50 -22.14 18.24
N GLU A 127 -4.86 -22.86 17.33
CA GLU A 127 -3.44 -23.15 17.42
C GLU A 127 -2.59 -21.88 17.19
N ALA A 128 -2.97 -21.08 16.20
CA ALA A 128 -2.35 -19.78 15.94
C ALA A 128 -2.46 -18.86 17.15
N ALA A 129 -3.64 -18.78 17.78
CA ALA A 129 -3.87 -17.96 18.95
C ALA A 129 -2.97 -18.32 20.14
N LYS A 130 -2.73 -19.61 20.38
CA LYS A 130 -1.81 -20.07 21.43
C LYS A 130 -0.38 -19.59 21.22
N ASN A 131 0.06 -19.56 19.96
CA ASN A 131 1.42 -19.15 19.58
C ASN A 131 1.56 -17.64 19.58
N LEU A 132 0.58 -16.90 19.05
CA LEU A 132 0.60 -15.45 18.88
C LEU A 132 0.31 -14.69 20.17
N LYS A 133 -0.50 -15.25 21.07
CA LYS A 133 -1.02 -14.66 22.31
C LYS A 133 -1.95 -13.46 22.06
N TYR A 134 -2.97 -13.37 22.89
CA TYR A 134 -3.94 -12.26 22.84
C TYR A 134 -3.33 -10.91 23.33
N PRO A 135 -3.84 -9.77 22.85
CA PRO A 135 -4.93 -9.62 21.88
C PRO A 135 -4.47 -9.92 20.45
N LEU A 136 -5.41 -10.38 19.61
CA LEU A 136 -5.19 -10.67 18.20
C LEU A 136 -6.08 -9.78 17.34
N ILE A 137 -5.61 -9.44 16.15
CA ILE A 137 -6.40 -8.81 15.12
C ILE A 137 -6.74 -9.87 14.07
N VAL A 138 -8.01 -10.01 13.76
CA VAL A 138 -8.53 -11.05 12.86
C VAL A 138 -9.21 -10.37 11.70
N ARG A 139 -8.87 -10.78 10.47
CA ARG A 139 -9.47 -10.22 9.26
C ARG A 139 -9.55 -11.27 8.14
N PRO A 140 -10.63 -11.30 7.34
CA PRO A 140 -10.65 -12.10 6.13
C PRO A 140 -9.60 -11.61 5.14
N SER A 141 -8.96 -12.51 4.38
CA SER A 141 -7.93 -12.14 3.39
C SER A 141 -8.47 -11.30 2.22
N TYR A 142 -9.78 -11.26 2.05
CA TYR A 142 -10.45 -10.61 0.93
C TYR A 142 -11.58 -9.68 1.39
N VAL A 143 -11.23 -8.56 2.04
CA VAL A 143 -12.21 -7.50 2.31
C VAL A 143 -11.60 -6.15 2.04
N LEU A 144 -12.17 -5.43 1.08
CA LEU A 144 -11.84 -4.05 0.78
C LEU A 144 -12.36 -3.13 1.90
N GLY A 145 -11.48 -2.30 2.45
CA GLY A 145 -11.86 -1.16 3.28
C GLY A 145 -12.12 -1.43 4.76
N GLY A 146 -11.39 -2.36 5.40
CA GLY A 146 -11.43 -2.53 6.86
C GLY A 146 -12.73 -3.10 7.43
N ARG A 147 -13.69 -3.48 6.59
CA ARG A 147 -14.92 -4.16 7.01
C ARG A 147 -14.58 -5.58 7.46
N ALA A 148 -15.12 -5.98 8.60
CA ALA A 148 -14.91 -7.28 9.23
C ALA A 148 -13.48 -7.52 9.78
N MET A 149 -12.74 -6.48 10.11
CA MET A 149 -11.55 -6.58 10.94
C MET A 149 -11.96 -6.41 12.40
N GLU A 150 -11.56 -7.33 13.27
CA GLU A 150 -11.93 -7.29 14.69
C GLU A 150 -10.73 -7.63 15.59
N ILE A 151 -10.67 -6.98 16.74
CA ILE A 151 -9.68 -7.29 17.77
C ILE A 151 -10.34 -8.23 18.77
N VAL A 152 -9.76 -9.42 18.92
CA VAL A 152 -10.24 -10.45 19.84
C VAL A 152 -9.28 -10.60 21.02
N TYR A 153 -9.83 -10.78 22.20
CA TYR A 153 -9.08 -10.80 23.46
C TYR A 153 -9.03 -12.19 24.13
N ASN A 154 -9.78 -13.15 23.61
CA ASN A 154 -9.85 -14.51 24.14
C ASN A 154 -10.41 -15.50 23.12
N ASP A 155 -10.30 -16.80 23.43
CA ASP A 155 -10.74 -17.90 22.57
C ASP A 155 -12.22 -17.81 22.19
N LYS A 156 -13.09 -17.34 23.11
CA LYS A 156 -14.54 -17.26 22.85
C LYS A 156 -14.86 -16.21 21.78
N GLU A 157 -14.20 -15.07 21.84
CA GLU A 157 -14.36 -14.01 20.84
C GLU A 157 -13.80 -14.46 19.48
N LEU A 158 -12.66 -15.16 19.48
CA LEU A 158 -12.08 -15.75 18.28
C LEU A 158 -13.05 -16.76 17.63
N ASP A 159 -13.64 -17.68 18.42
CA ASP A 159 -14.61 -18.66 17.93
C ASP A 159 -15.86 -18.03 17.31
N VAL A 160 -16.36 -16.94 17.92
CA VAL A 160 -17.52 -16.20 17.37
C VAL A 160 -17.15 -15.58 16.02
N TYR A 161 -16.02 -14.89 15.98
CA TYR A 161 -15.54 -14.24 14.76
C TYR A 161 -15.30 -15.26 13.63
N MET A 162 -14.60 -16.36 13.92
CA MET A 162 -14.28 -17.37 12.90
C MET A 162 -15.54 -17.96 12.27
N LYS A 163 -16.59 -18.21 13.06
CA LYS A 163 -17.88 -18.70 12.54
C LYS A 163 -18.52 -17.71 11.56
N GLU A 164 -18.43 -16.42 11.83
CA GLU A 164 -18.95 -15.37 10.96
C GLU A 164 -18.06 -15.17 9.73
N ALA A 165 -16.74 -15.16 9.91
CA ALA A 165 -15.76 -14.96 8.85
C ALA A 165 -15.72 -16.14 7.85
N VAL A 166 -15.74 -17.38 8.34
CA VAL A 166 -15.76 -18.59 7.50
C VAL A 166 -17.07 -18.70 6.71
N VAL A 167 -18.20 -18.25 7.27
CA VAL A 167 -19.47 -18.19 6.54
C VAL A 167 -19.43 -17.14 5.44
N ALA A 168 -18.78 -16.00 5.69
CA ALA A 168 -18.66 -14.90 4.73
C ALA A 168 -17.66 -15.20 3.59
N SER A 169 -16.68 -16.08 3.83
CA SER A 169 -15.57 -16.34 2.91
C SER A 169 -15.19 -17.82 2.87
N LYS A 170 -16.08 -18.66 2.31
CA LYS A 170 -15.87 -20.13 2.24
C LYS A 170 -14.62 -20.61 1.45
N GLU A 171 -14.00 -19.73 0.69
CA GLU A 171 -12.88 -20.06 -0.21
C GLU A 171 -11.58 -19.31 0.10
N HIS A 172 -11.57 -18.44 1.12
CA HIS A 172 -10.41 -17.60 1.40
C HIS A 172 -9.96 -17.72 2.85
N PRO A 173 -8.64 -17.78 3.11
CA PRO A 173 -8.11 -17.87 4.45
C PRO A 173 -8.41 -16.60 5.26
N VAL A 174 -8.42 -16.77 6.59
CA VAL A 174 -8.52 -15.68 7.57
C VAL A 174 -7.11 -15.35 8.06
N LEU A 175 -6.80 -14.07 8.12
CA LEU A 175 -5.56 -13.54 8.69
C LEU A 175 -5.75 -13.33 10.19
N ILE A 176 -4.82 -13.88 10.97
CA ILE A 176 -4.73 -13.65 12.41
C ILE A 176 -3.35 -13.08 12.69
N ASP A 177 -3.30 -11.83 13.12
CA ASP A 177 -2.05 -11.17 13.48
C ASP A 177 -2.06 -10.80 14.97
N ARG A 178 -0.88 -10.81 15.62
CA ARG A 178 -0.75 -10.26 16.95
C ARG A 178 -1.11 -8.77 16.91
N TYR A 179 -2.11 -8.36 17.69
CA TYR A 179 -2.45 -6.96 17.81
C TYR A 179 -1.40 -6.23 18.64
N MET A 180 -0.77 -5.25 18.03
CA MET A 180 0.23 -4.41 18.67
C MET A 180 -0.41 -3.08 19.08
N VAL A 181 -0.31 -2.74 20.35
CA VAL A 181 -0.68 -1.41 20.83
C VAL A 181 0.55 -0.53 20.75
N GLY A 182 0.52 0.47 19.88
CA GLY A 182 1.67 1.31 19.63
C GLY A 182 1.30 2.56 18.83
N MET A 183 2.32 3.30 18.48
CA MET A 183 2.23 4.48 17.63
C MET A 183 2.43 4.06 16.18
N GLU A 184 1.47 4.36 15.33
CA GLU A 184 1.65 4.19 13.90
C GLU A 184 2.44 5.34 13.30
N VAL A 185 3.30 4.99 12.36
CA VAL A 185 4.17 5.93 11.65
C VAL A 185 4.06 5.65 10.15
N GLU A 186 3.92 6.68 9.36
CA GLU A 186 3.78 6.58 7.92
C GLU A 186 4.92 7.31 7.21
N VAL A 187 5.46 6.67 6.17
CA VAL A 187 6.54 7.22 5.35
C VAL A 187 6.15 7.11 3.90
N ASP A 188 6.17 8.24 3.21
CA ASP A 188 6.18 8.27 1.75
C ASP A 188 7.61 8.47 1.27
N ALA A 189 8.04 7.66 0.32
CA ALA A 189 9.37 7.74 -0.25
C ALA A 189 9.32 7.64 -1.77
N ILE A 190 10.40 8.10 -2.42
CA ILE A 190 10.60 7.99 -3.86
C ILE A 190 11.91 7.25 -4.09
N SER A 191 11.86 6.24 -4.96
CA SER A 191 13.04 5.44 -5.34
C SER A 191 13.22 5.43 -6.86
N ASP A 192 14.48 5.38 -7.30
CA ASP A 192 14.84 5.13 -8.71
C ASP A 192 15.32 3.68 -8.95
N GLY A 193 15.30 2.87 -7.89
CA GLY A 193 15.81 1.49 -7.85
C GLY A 193 17.22 1.37 -7.27
N THR A 194 17.90 2.50 -7.04
CA THR A 194 19.26 2.59 -6.46
C THR A 194 19.32 3.51 -5.26
N ASP A 195 18.74 4.69 -5.41
CA ASP A 195 18.65 5.69 -4.35
C ASP A 195 17.21 5.88 -3.88
N VAL A 196 17.06 6.31 -2.64
CA VAL A 196 15.76 6.53 -2.01
C VAL A 196 15.74 7.90 -1.35
N CYS A 197 14.78 8.73 -1.76
CA CYS A 197 14.47 10.00 -1.13
C CYS A 197 13.33 9.80 -0.14
N ILE A 198 13.56 10.20 1.11
CA ILE A 198 12.56 10.16 2.19
C ILE A 198 12.35 11.61 2.63
N PRO A 199 11.29 12.28 2.14
CA PRO A 199 11.05 13.69 2.45
C PRO A 199 10.68 13.94 3.91
N GLY A 200 10.09 12.94 4.56
CA GLY A 200 9.74 13.05 5.96
C GLY A 200 9.04 11.82 6.53
N ILE A 201 8.90 11.83 7.84
CA ILE A 201 8.28 10.78 8.63
C ILE A 201 7.08 11.41 9.34
N MET A 202 5.91 10.82 9.17
CA MET A 202 4.65 11.28 9.76
C MET A 202 4.23 10.35 10.90
N GLU A 203 3.78 10.93 11.97
CA GLU A 203 3.27 10.23 13.15
C GLU A 203 1.75 10.31 13.16
N GLN A 204 1.06 9.18 13.37
CA GLN A 204 -0.39 9.13 13.51
C GLN A 204 -0.78 9.45 14.96
N ILE A 205 -1.83 10.26 15.13
CA ILE A 205 -2.32 10.64 16.46
C ILE A 205 -3.22 9.56 17.04
N GLU A 206 -4.01 8.92 16.21
CA GLU A 206 -4.91 7.86 16.60
C GLU A 206 -4.16 6.58 16.96
N ARG A 207 -4.84 5.71 17.69
CA ARG A 207 -4.29 4.40 18.07
C ARG A 207 -4.14 3.51 16.83
N ALA A 208 -3.19 2.61 16.90
CA ALA A 208 -2.97 1.60 15.89
C ALA A 208 -4.27 0.84 15.53
N GLY A 209 -4.48 0.62 14.22
CA GLY A 209 -5.66 -0.02 13.67
C GLY A 209 -6.78 0.92 13.22
N VAL A 210 -6.61 2.25 13.39
CA VAL A 210 -7.50 3.22 12.73
C VAL A 210 -7.06 3.39 11.29
N HIS A 211 -8.02 3.32 10.35
CA HIS A 211 -7.71 3.49 8.94
C HIS A 211 -7.07 4.86 8.66
N SER A 212 -6.01 4.90 7.87
CA SER A 212 -5.24 6.14 7.59
C SER A 212 -6.07 7.29 7.02
N GLY A 213 -7.21 6.98 6.38
CA GLY A 213 -8.17 7.98 5.90
C GLY A 213 -8.98 8.68 6.99
N ASP A 214 -9.05 8.08 8.18
CA ASP A 214 -9.79 8.58 9.35
C ASP A 214 -8.86 9.05 10.47
N SER A 215 -7.57 9.06 10.22
CA SER A 215 -6.50 9.35 11.16
C SER A 215 -5.87 10.71 10.87
N MET A 216 -5.44 11.42 11.90
CA MET A 216 -4.66 12.65 11.78
C MET A 216 -3.17 12.35 11.82
N ALA A 217 -2.43 12.83 10.83
CA ALA A 217 -0.98 12.74 10.79
C ALA A 217 -0.31 14.05 11.21
N VAL A 218 0.79 13.95 11.95
CA VAL A 218 1.62 15.09 12.35
C VAL A 218 2.98 14.99 11.66
N TYR A 219 3.40 16.09 11.10
CA TYR A 219 4.74 16.26 10.53
C TYR A 219 5.40 17.53 11.09
N PRO A 220 6.69 17.50 11.45
CA PRO A 220 7.51 16.29 11.64
C PRO A 220 7.03 15.45 12.83
N ALA A 221 7.42 14.18 12.88
CA ALA A 221 7.14 13.30 14.01
C ALA A 221 7.62 13.92 15.33
N GLN A 222 6.79 13.83 16.39
CA GLN A 222 7.01 14.56 17.65
C GLN A 222 7.57 13.68 18.78
N HIS A 223 7.19 12.39 18.78
CA HIS A 223 7.45 11.48 19.91
C HIS A 223 8.43 10.36 19.57
N LEU A 224 8.96 10.32 18.35
CA LEU A 224 9.93 9.33 17.93
C LEU A 224 11.33 9.68 18.46
N SER A 225 12.04 8.70 19.01
CA SER A 225 13.46 8.84 19.32
C SER A 225 14.30 8.89 18.03
N GLN A 226 15.49 9.49 18.10
CA GLN A 226 16.40 9.53 16.96
C GLN A 226 16.78 8.13 16.47
N GLU A 227 16.92 7.17 17.39
CA GLU A 227 17.22 5.78 17.07
C GLU A 227 16.10 5.14 16.23
N ILE A 228 14.83 5.36 16.56
CA ILE A 228 13.68 4.89 15.78
C ILE A 228 13.63 5.58 14.42
N ILE A 229 13.89 6.89 14.36
CA ILE A 229 13.95 7.63 13.10
C ILE A 229 15.02 7.04 12.18
N ASP A 230 16.21 6.77 12.70
CA ASP A 230 17.32 6.19 11.93
C ASP A 230 16.97 4.76 11.43
N GLN A 231 16.29 3.97 12.25
CA GLN A 231 15.80 2.64 11.85
C GLN A 231 14.73 2.74 10.75
N ILE A 232 13.78 3.68 10.85
CA ILE A 232 12.76 3.92 9.82
C ILE A 232 13.43 4.26 8.49
N VAL A 233 14.42 5.13 8.50
CA VAL A 233 15.17 5.52 7.30
C VAL A 233 15.91 4.33 6.70
N ASP A 234 16.60 3.52 7.53
CA ASP A 234 17.30 2.31 7.09
C ASP A 234 16.33 1.28 6.51
N TYR A 235 15.26 0.96 7.21
CA TYR A 235 14.27 -0.02 6.76
C TYR A 235 13.58 0.42 5.47
N THR A 236 13.16 1.68 5.38
CA THR A 236 12.54 2.24 4.17
C THR A 236 13.46 2.07 2.95
N ARG A 237 14.76 2.40 3.08
CA ARG A 237 15.74 2.24 2.01
C ARG A 237 15.91 0.78 1.60
N ARG A 238 16.09 -0.11 2.58
CA ARG A 238 16.30 -1.54 2.32
C ARG A 238 15.10 -2.20 1.68
N ILE A 239 13.88 -1.83 2.10
CA ILE A 239 12.63 -2.32 1.50
C ILE A 239 12.49 -1.80 0.08
N ALA A 240 12.67 -0.50 -0.16
CA ALA A 240 12.56 0.10 -1.49
C ALA A 240 13.51 -0.56 -2.51
N ILE A 241 14.77 -0.76 -2.11
CA ILE A 241 15.78 -1.43 -2.95
C ILE A 241 15.47 -2.93 -3.09
N GLY A 242 15.09 -3.61 -2.00
CA GLY A 242 14.76 -5.03 -2.02
C GLY A 242 13.56 -5.37 -2.91
N LEU A 243 12.56 -4.49 -2.96
CA LEU A 243 11.43 -4.55 -3.89
C LEU A 243 11.74 -4.00 -5.28
N ASN A 244 12.94 -3.44 -5.51
CA ASN A 244 13.29 -2.76 -6.76
C ASN A 244 12.24 -1.71 -7.18
N VAL A 245 11.79 -0.91 -6.21
CA VAL A 245 10.79 0.14 -6.45
C VAL A 245 11.37 1.21 -7.37
N LYS A 246 10.59 1.61 -8.37
CA LYS A 246 10.86 2.75 -9.25
C LYS A 246 9.66 3.68 -9.27
N GLY A 247 9.75 4.76 -8.53
CA GLY A 247 8.67 5.71 -8.31
C GLY A 247 8.36 5.85 -6.82
N VAL A 248 7.10 6.06 -6.50
CA VAL A 248 6.65 6.28 -5.13
C VAL A 248 6.36 4.96 -4.39
N LEU A 249 6.59 4.97 -3.10
CA LEU A 249 6.15 3.91 -2.19
C LEU A 249 5.70 4.54 -0.87
N ASN A 250 4.75 3.88 -0.25
CA ASN A 250 4.25 4.21 1.07
C ASN A 250 4.51 3.03 2.00
N ILE A 251 5.03 3.30 3.19
CA ILE A 251 5.27 2.29 4.21
C ILE A 251 4.60 2.71 5.52
N GLN A 252 3.86 1.79 6.09
CA GLN A 252 3.27 1.93 7.42
C GLN A 252 4.07 1.10 8.42
N TYR A 253 4.47 1.76 9.49
CA TYR A 253 5.20 1.18 10.62
C TYR A 253 4.38 1.28 11.89
N ILE A 254 4.72 0.44 12.87
CA ILE A 254 4.27 0.57 14.24
C ILE A 254 5.46 0.53 15.19
N VAL A 255 5.49 1.46 16.12
CA VAL A 255 6.42 1.49 17.24
C VAL A 255 5.67 1.02 18.48
N ALA A 256 6.00 -0.16 18.97
CA ALA A 256 5.39 -0.75 20.15
C ALA A 256 6.47 -1.30 21.07
N ASP A 257 6.38 -1.00 22.36
CA ASP A 257 7.37 -1.43 23.39
C ASP A 257 8.83 -1.04 23.04
N GLY A 258 9.00 0.04 22.28
CA GLY A 258 10.33 0.51 21.82
C GLY A 258 10.87 -0.22 20.59
N GLU A 259 10.11 -1.13 20.00
CA GLU A 259 10.47 -1.88 18.80
C GLU A 259 9.71 -1.35 17.56
N LEU A 260 10.43 -1.23 16.45
CA LEU A 260 9.89 -0.82 15.16
C LEU A 260 9.50 -2.05 14.33
N ASN A 261 8.26 -2.11 13.87
CA ASN A 261 7.77 -3.17 13.00
C ASN A 261 7.11 -2.60 11.74
N VAL A 262 7.25 -3.30 10.61
CA VAL A 262 6.59 -2.96 9.35
C VAL A 262 5.18 -3.57 9.34
N ILE A 263 4.16 -2.75 9.15
CA ILE A 263 2.78 -3.21 8.99
C ILE A 263 2.49 -3.55 7.54
N GLU A 264 2.75 -2.57 6.64
CA GLU A 264 2.32 -2.63 5.25
C GLU A 264 3.25 -1.82 4.36
N VAL A 265 3.41 -2.28 3.12
CA VAL A 265 4.14 -1.57 2.07
C VAL A 265 3.27 -1.49 0.82
N ASN A 266 3.10 -0.29 0.32
CA ASN A 266 2.34 0.00 -0.90
C ASN A 266 3.28 0.62 -1.93
N PRO A 267 3.71 -0.10 -3.00
CA PRO A 267 4.58 0.45 -4.05
C PRO A 267 3.79 1.33 -5.04
N ARG A 268 3.09 2.30 -4.50
CA ARG A 268 2.23 3.26 -5.20
C ARG A 268 2.10 4.54 -4.38
N SER A 269 1.50 5.57 -4.98
CA SER A 269 1.13 6.78 -4.26
C SER A 269 0.17 6.50 -3.10
N SER A 270 0.23 7.35 -2.09
CA SER A 270 -0.62 7.32 -0.91
C SER A 270 -1.45 8.61 -0.81
N ARG A 271 -2.33 8.64 0.18
CA ARG A 271 -3.13 9.83 0.51
C ARG A 271 -2.30 10.94 1.15
N THR A 272 -1.17 10.58 1.76
CA THR A 272 -0.27 11.49 2.46
C THR A 272 0.75 12.17 1.55
N VAL A 273 0.98 11.67 0.32
CA VAL A 273 1.89 12.30 -0.65
C VAL A 273 1.58 13.78 -0.91
N PRO A 274 0.32 14.22 -1.14
CA PRO A 274 0.02 15.63 -1.34
C PRO A 274 0.34 16.49 -0.12
N PHE A 275 0.13 15.95 1.07
CA PHE A 275 0.44 16.62 2.33
C PHE A 275 1.94 16.77 2.50
N ILE A 276 2.70 15.68 2.45
CA ILE A 276 4.15 15.71 2.66
C ILE A 276 4.85 16.58 1.60
N SER A 277 4.42 16.51 0.35
CA SER A 277 4.93 17.34 -0.74
C SER A 277 4.76 18.83 -0.48
N LYS A 278 3.64 19.26 0.12
CA LYS A 278 3.37 20.67 0.41
C LYS A 278 4.08 21.20 1.65
N VAL A 279 4.30 20.36 2.65
CA VAL A 279 4.95 20.79 3.91
C VAL A 279 6.46 20.74 3.84
N THR A 280 7.02 20.00 2.91
CA THR A 280 8.49 19.92 2.70
C THR A 280 9.00 20.82 1.58
N GLY A 281 8.14 21.37 0.73
CA GLY A 281 8.48 22.27 -0.38
C GLY A 281 8.67 21.53 -1.67
#